data_454d7958d7d2e5ee43a94feb3bf18900
#
_entry.id   454d7958d7d2e5ee43a94feb3bf18900
#
_cell.length_a   1.000
_cell.length_b   1.000
_cell.length_c   1.000
_cell.angle_alpha   90.00
_cell.angle_beta   90.00
_cell.angle_gamma   90.00
#
_symmetry.space_group_name_H-M   'P 1'
#
loop_
_entity.id
_entity.type
_entity.pdbx_description
1 polymer ?
#
loop_
_entity_poly.entity_id
_entity_poly.type
_entity_poly.pdbx_seq_one_letter_code
_entity_poly.pdbx_strand_id
1 'polypeptide(L)' 'MPVAIVASRIEAELIVGMLRSNGLRAAVSADDAGGVEPQLQLQGVRVLVASSDEAAARQLLAEADDAPS' A
#
# COMPACT_ATOMS: atom_id res chain seq x y z
N MET A 1 7.69 2.11 -5.58
CA MET A 1 7.13 3.42 -5.22
C MET A 1 6.00 3.24 -4.23
N PRO A 2 6.07 3.85 -3.10
CA PRO A 2 4.97 3.76 -2.14
C PRO A 2 3.79 4.60 -2.64
N VAL A 3 2.61 3.99 -2.62
CA VAL A 3 1.40 4.70 -3.03
C VAL A 3 0.41 4.82 -1.88
N ALA A 4 0.65 4.14 -0.77
CA ALA A 4 -0.22 4.25 0.39
C ALA A 4 0.53 3.80 1.63
N ILE A 5 0.18 4.40 2.75
CA ILE A 5 0.68 3.99 4.05
C ILE A 5 -0.54 3.77 4.92
N VAL A 6 -0.65 2.57 5.47
CA VAL A 6 -1.83 2.21 6.24
C VAL A 6 -1.39 1.68 7.60
N ALA A 7 -2.34 1.62 8.52
CA ALA A 7 -2.03 1.31 9.90
C ALA A 7 -1.82 -0.18 10.15
N SER A 8 -2.34 -1.06 9.28
CA SER A 8 -2.24 -2.47 9.53
C SER A 8 -1.83 -3.21 8.28
N ARG A 9 -1.18 -4.37 8.50
CA ARG A 9 -0.75 -5.20 7.39
C ARG A 9 -1.95 -5.78 6.65
N ILE A 10 -3.00 -6.10 7.37
CA ILE A 10 -4.19 -6.65 6.73
C ILE A 10 -4.76 -5.65 5.75
N GLU A 11 -4.83 -4.40 6.16
CA GLU A 11 -5.32 -3.36 5.27
C GLU A 11 -4.42 -3.20 4.05
N ALA A 12 -3.10 -3.26 4.27
CA ALA A 12 -2.16 -3.16 3.15
C ALA A 12 -2.35 -4.33 2.19
N GLU A 13 -2.56 -5.53 2.71
CA GLU A 13 -2.74 -6.69 1.86
C GLU A 13 -4.03 -6.61 1.06
N LEU A 14 -5.07 -6.02 1.62
CA LEU A 14 -6.29 -5.81 0.87
C LEU A 14 -6.07 -4.87 -0.30
N ILE A 15 -5.32 -3.80 -0.07
CA ILE A 15 -5.00 -2.86 -1.12
C ILE A 15 -4.16 -3.53 -2.20
N VAL A 16 -3.15 -4.30 -1.79
CA VAL A 16 -2.31 -5.00 -2.74
C VAL A 16 -3.13 -5.98 -3.57
N GLY A 17 -4.05 -6.70 -2.92
CA GLY A 17 -4.92 -7.62 -3.64
C GLY A 17 -5.76 -6.90 -4.68
N MET A 18 -6.28 -5.74 -4.34
CA MET A 18 -7.07 -4.96 -5.28
C MET A 18 -6.21 -4.52 -6.46
N LEU A 19 -5.01 -4.03 -6.19
CA LEU A 19 -4.14 -3.57 -7.25
C LEU A 19 -3.73 -4.72 -8.17
N ARG A 20 -3.42 -5.87 -7.58
CA ARG A 20 -3.05 -7.03 -8.38
C ARG A 20 -4.20 -7.53 -9.25
N SER A 21 -5.41 -7.47 -8.73
CA SER A 21 -6.56 -7.90 -9.51
C SER A 21 -6.82 -6.97 -10.68
N ASN A 22 -6.24 -5.78 -10.66
CA ASN A 22 -6.32 -4.85 -11.78
C ASN A 22 -5.07 -4.92 -12.67
N GLY A 23 -4.25 -5.95 -12.49
CA GLY A 23 -3.10 -6.15 -13.35
C GLY A 23 -1.86 -5.37 -12.95
N LEU A 24 -1.85 -4.75 -11.78
CA LEU A 24 -0.72 -3.95 -11.35
C LEU A 24 0.19 -4.80 -10.47
N ARG A 25 1.46 -4.41 -10.44
CA ARG A 25 2.44 -5.07 -9.60
C ARG A 25 2.51 -4.34 -8.27
N ALA A 26 2.11 -5.00 -7.22
CA ALA A 26 2.07 -4.39 -5.90
C ALA A 26 2.58 -5.35 -4.86
N ALA A 27 3.11 -4.79 -3.78
CA ALA A 27 3.64 -5.57 -2.68
C ALA A 27 3.51 -4.78 -1.39
N VAL A 28 3.49 -5.50 -0.28
CA VAL A 28 3.49 -4.90 1.04
C VAL A 28 4.92 -4.79 1.51
N SER A 29 5.28 -3.63 2.03
CA SER A 29 6.57 -3.44 2.67
C SER A 29 6.31 -3.10 4.13
N ALA A 30 6.45 -4.08 4.98
CA ALA A 30 6.42 -3.84 6.41
C ALA A 30 7.83 -3.53 6.83
N ASP A 31 8.07 -2.30 7.16
CA ASP A 31 9.41 -1.88 7.53
C ASP A 31 9.63 -2.18 8.99
N ASP A 32 9.76 -3.46 9.31
CA ASP A 32 10.07 -3.83 10.66
C ASP A 32 11.54 -3.86 10.93
N ALA A 33 12.31 -3.40 10.05
CA ALA A 33 13.69 -3.01 10.19
C ALA A 33 14.39 -3.64 11.39
N GLY A 34 14.16 -4.91 11.58
CA GLY A 34 14.79 -5.62 12.67
C GLY A 34 14.33 -5.20 14.06
N GLY A 35 13.21 -4.49 14.13
CA GLY A 35 12.71 -4.08 15.43
C GLY A 35 13.62 -3.12 16.15
N VAL A 36 14.45 -2.43 15.40
CA VAL A 36 15.43 -1.54 16.03
C VAL A 36 14.75 -0.37 16.71
N GLU A 37 13.72 0.14 16.07
CA GLU A 37 13.03 1.31 16.60
C GLU A 37 11.54 1.01 16.67
N PRO A 38 11.06 0.65 17.82
CA PRO A 38 9.62 0.34 17.93
C PRO A 38 8.73 1.48 17.49
N GLN A 39 9.17 2.71 17.69
CA GLN A 39 8.36 3.86 17.27
C GLN A 39 8.17 3.91 15.78
N LEU A 40 9.13 3.42 15.01
CA LEU A 40 8.99 3.44 13.57
C LEU A 40 7.89 2.53 13.08
N GLN A 41 7.57 1.51 13.85
CA GLN A 41 6.48 0.62 13.49
C GLN A 41 5.15 1.32 13.53
N LEU A 42 5.05 2.40 14.27
CA LEU A 42 3.83 3.18 14.34
C LEU A 42 3.59 3.97 13.06
N GLN A 43 4.60 4.06 12.20
CA GLN A 43 4.45 4.79 10.95
C GLN A 43 3.65 4.02 9.92
N GLY A 44 3.39 2.74 10.19
CA GLY A 44 2.47 2.00 9.35
C GLY A 44 3.16 1.10 8.36
N VAL A 45 2.34 0.50 7.51
CA VAL A 45 2.76 -0.46 6.52
C VAL A 45 2.62 0.20 5.16
N ARG A 46 3.63 0.04 4.31
CA ARG A 46 3.64 0.70 3.01
C ARG A 46 3.15 -0.25 1.93
N VAL A 47 2.36 0.29 1.02
CA VAL A 47 1.96 -0.42 -0.19
C VAL A 47 2.82 0.11 -1.32
N LEU A 48 3.58 -0.77 -1.95
CA LEU A 48 4.51 -0.41 -3.01
C LEU A 48 4.01 -0.93 -4.34
N VAL A 49 4.28 -0.19 -5.39
CA VAL A 49 3.97 -0.63 -6.75
C VAL A 49 5.19 -0.37 -7.63
N ALA A 50 5.25 -1.07 -8.76
CA ALA A 50 6.27 -0.78 -9.75
C ALA A 50 6.10 0.65 -10.24
N SER A 51 7.22 1.31 -10.53
CA SER A 51 7.15 2.70 -10.93
C SER A 51 6.32 2.91 -12.18
N SER A 52 6.30 1.94 -13.07
CA SER A 52 5.49 2.04 -14.28
C SER A 52 3.99 1.95 -13.98
N ASP A 53 3.63 1.43 -12.82
CA ASP A 53 2.22 1.26 -12.44
C ASP A 53 1.76 2.32 -11.45
N GLU A 54 2.63 3.25 -11.10
CA GLU A 54 2.32 4.18 -10.03
C GLU A 54 1.10 5.05 -10.34
N ALA A 55 1.03 5.57 -11.55
CA ALA A 55 -0.07 6.46 -11.90
C ALA A 55 -1.41 5.71 -11.87
N ALA A 56 -1.42 4.49 -12.40
CA ALA A 56 -2.63 3.69 -12.38
C ALA A 56 -3.02 3.32 -10.95
N ALA A 57 -2.04 2.97 -10.13
CA ALA A 57 -2.32 2.61 -8.75
C ALA A 57 -2.91 3.80 -7.98
N ARG A 58 -2.35 4.98 -8.17
CA ARG A 58 -2.87 6.16 -7.49
C ARG A 58 -4.28 6.49 -7.93
N GLN A 59 -4.55 6.28 -9.20
CA GLN A 59 -5.89 6.53 -9.73
C GLN A 59 -6.91 5.55 -9.13
N LEU A 60 -6.54 4.28 -9.05
CA LEU A 60 -7.43 3.29 -8.45
C LEU A 60 -7.69 3.58 -6.98
N LEU A 61 -6.64 3.97 -6.25
CA LEU A 61 -6.80 4.29 -4.84
C LEU A 61 -7.66 5.53 -4.65
N ALA A 62 -7.51 6.51 -5.52
CA ALA A 62 -8.34 7.71 -5.44
C ALA A 62 -9.79 7.38 -5.71
N GLU A 63 -10.06 6.51 -6.68
CA GLU A 63 -11.43 6.12 -6.97
C GLU A 63 -12.04 5.35 -5.82
N ALA A 64 -11.27 4.46 -5.20
CA ALA A 64 -11.77 3.70 -4.07
C ALA A 64 -12.06 4.61 -2.88
N ASP A 65 -11.19 5.59 -2.66
CA ASP A 65 -11.35 6.50 -1.55
C ASP A 65 -12.51 7.47 -1.78
N ASP A 66 -12.79 7.76 -3.04
CA ASP A 66 -13.84 8.72 -3.42
C ASP A 66 -15.15 8.02 -3.66
N ALA A 67 -15.20 6.71 -3.56
CA ALA A 67 -16.41 5.98 -3.83
C ALA A 67 -17.48 6.33 -2.79
N PRO A 68 -18.68 6.67 -3.22
CA PRO A 68 -19.75 6.91 -2.28
C PRO A 68 -20.14 5.62 -1.62
N SER A 69 -20.22 5.63 -0.32
CA SER A 69 -20.58 4.40 0.42
C SER A 69 -22.07 4.31 0.60
#